data_cffd9bdc75b62da3883b31edf9294c8c
#
_entry.id   cffd9bdc75b62da3883b31edf9294c8c
#
_cell.length_a   1.000
_cell.length_b   1.000
_cell.length_c   1.000
_cell.angle_alpha   90.00
_cell.angle_beta   90.00
_cell.angle_gamma   90.00
#
_symmetry.space_group_name_H-M   'P 1'
#
loop_
_entity.id
_entity.type
_entity.pdbx_description
1 polymer ?
#
loop_
_entity_poly.entity_id
_entity_poly.type
_entity_poly.pdbx_seq_one_letter_code
_entity_poly.pdbx_strand_id
1 'polypeptide(L)'
;LIKLNTKYDEEKGTLSISPGKIVKWHYYGTRSSSESFWLGIESSAAIYKGYAFLADNGGNLMCLDLNTLKLVWVQDILDDSNSTPVLSVEDGHLYLYVSTSFRLGWRSSDTATVPVWKINAETGEIIWHTDYECNTMDGVSGGVQSTIAMGKNSLSDYIYVTVSMIGDVSSGKLVCLQKKDGKTIWEHNANYAWSSPVCVYNSDGTGKVIYCTSGGKMYLLDGKSGKEYTNL
;
A
#
# COMPACT_ATOMS: atom_id res chain seq x y z
N LEU A 1 18.05 -9.90 -3.55
CA LEU A 1 17.32 -10.71 -4.52
C LEU A 1 18.11 -11.96 -4.85
N ILE A 2 17.43 -13.10 -4.89
CA ILE A 2 18.05 -14.39 -5.24
C ILE A 2 17.22 -15.00 -6.35
N LYS A 3 17.85 -15.24 -7.50
CA LYS A 3 17.27 -16.07 -8.56
C LYS A 3 17.54 -17.52 -8.21
N LEU A 4 16.49 -18.33 -8.09
CA LEU A 4 16.62 -19.76 -7.84
C LEU A 4 16.62 -20.55 -9.17
N ASN A 5 17.51 -21.51 -9.26
CA ASN A 5 17.44 -22.54 -10.26
C ASN A 5 16.64 -23.70 -9.70
N THR A 6 15.66 -24.17 -10.44
CA THR A 6 14.83 -25.32 -10.07
C THR A 6 15.07 -26.45 -11.05
N LYS A 7 15.21 -27.68 -10.55
CA LYS A 7 15.31 -28.90 -11.35
C LYS A 7 14.34 -29.93 -10.78
N TYR A 8 13.39 -30.34 -11.58
CA TYR A 8 12.48 -31.44 -11.26
C TYR A 8 13.06 -32.76 -11.76
N ASP A 9 13.05 -33.77 -10.88
CA ASP A 9 13.45 -35.14 -11.17
C ASP A 9 12.15 -35.97 -11.26
N GLU A 10 11.76 -36.33 -12.48
CA GLU A 10 10.50 -37.05 -12.73
C GLU A 10 10.53 -38.48 -12.18
N GLU A 11 11.71 -39.16 -12.19
CA GLU A 11 11.82 -40.51 -11.67
C GLU A 11 11.65 -40.58 -10.16
N LYS A 12 12.13 -39.57 -9.46
CA LYS A 12 12.06 -39.48 -7.99
C LYS A 12 10.88 -38.66 -7.48
N GLY A 13 10.19 -37.94 -8.38
CA GLY A 13 9.15 -37.00 -7.99
C GLY A 13 9.64 -35.87 -7.07
N THR A 14 10.92 -35.49 -7.18
CA THR A 14 11.54 -34.50 -6.29
C THR A 14 11.94 -33.24 -7.03
N LEU A 15 11.75 -32.08 -6.35
CA LEU A 15 12.22 -30.78 -6.80
C LEU A 15 13.49 -30.38 -6.06
N SER A 16 14.58 -30.18 -6.79
CA SER A 16 15.79 -29.57 -6.24
C SER A 16 15.85 -28.09 -6.55
N ILE A 17 16.26 -27.30 -5.56
CA ILE A 17 16.39 -25.85 -5.66
C ILE A 17 17.82 -25.49 -5.27
N SER A 18 18.47 -24.70 -6.12
CA SER A 18 19.79 -24.15 -5.86
C SER A 18 19.85 -22.65 -6.13
N PRO A 19 20.68 -21.88 -5.40
CA PRO A 19 20.87 -20.49 -5.71
C PRO A 19 21.50 -20.32 -7.10
N GLY A 20 20.87 -19.50 -7.93
CA GLY A 20 21.43 -19.03 -9.17
C GLY A 20 22.13 -17.69 -8.97
N LYS A 21 21.65 -16.66 -9.66
CA LYS A 21 22.17 -15.30 -9.50
C LYS A 21 21.69 -14.72 -8.17
N ILE A 22 22.63 -14.17 -7.37
CA ILE A 22 22.36 -13.40 -6.16
C ILE A 22 22.73 -11.96 -6.45
N VAL A 23 21.80 -11.04 -6.22
CA VAL A 23 22.04 -9.59 -6.29
C VAL A 23 21.72 -8.99 -4.93
N LYS A 24 22.74 -8.36 -4.34
CA LYS A 24 22.59 -7.50 -3.19
C LYS A 24 22.74 -6.08 -3.69
N TRP A 25 21.78 -5.25 -3.42
CA TRP A 25 21.88 -3.83 -3.65
C TRP A 25 21.22 -3.07 -2.51
N HIS A 26 21.71 -1.87 -2.29
CA HIS A 26 21.27 -1.00 -1.24
C HIS A 26 20.99 0.36 -1.84
N TYR A 27 19.86 0.93 -1.51
CA TYR A 27 19.51 2.27 -1.93
C TYR A 27 19.53 3.20 -0.71
N TYR A 28 20.39 4.21 -0.79
CA TYR A 28 20.44 5.28 0.19
C TYR A 28 19.68 6.47 -0.39
N GLY A 29 18.44 6.66 0.02
CA GLY A 29 17.71 7.89 -0.25
C GLY A 29 18.29 9.07 0.56
N THR A 30 17.86 10.26 0.22
CA THR A 30 18.26 11.49 0.93
C THR A 30 17.86 11.52 2.41
N ARG A 31 16.98 10.60 2.82
CA ARG A 31 16.44 10.47 4.17
C ARG A 31 17.22 9.52 5.08
N SER A 32 18.26 8.91 4.57
CA SER A 32 19.06 7.90 5.29
C SER A 32 20.00 8.45 6.36
N SER A 33 20.11 9.75 6.54
CA SER A 33 21.09 10.40 7.40
C SER A 33 20.73 10.48 8.88
N SER A 34 19.55 10.01 9.28
CA SER A 34 19.14 10.01 10.69
C SER A 34 19.71 8.77 11.39
N GLU A 35 20.59 8.97 12.35
CA GLU A 35 21.25 7.90 13.13
C GLU A 35 20.27 7.00 13.90
N SER A 36 19.06 7.46 14.16
CA SER A 36 18.01 6.70 14.86
C SER A 36 17.09 5.95 13.93
N PHE A 37 17.30 6.00 12.61
CA PHE A 37 16.41 5.45 11.61
C PHE A 37 17.02 4.22 10.94
N TRP A 38 16.40 3.06 11.12
CA TRP A 38 16.80 1.89 10.36
C TRP A 38 16.02 1.81 9.05
N LEU A 39 16.70 1.46 7.97
CA LEU A 39 16.11 1.29 6.65
C LEU A 39 15.82 -0.19 6.41
N GLY A 40 14.60 -0.47 5.97
CA GLY A 40 14.16 -1.82 5.67
C GLY A 40 13.00 -1.83 4.67
N ILE A 41 12.55 -3.02 4.34
CA ILE A 41 11.35 -3.27 3.55
C ILE A 41 10.41 -4.03 4.46
N GLU A 42 9.35 -3.39 4.92
CA GLU A 42 8.35 -3.97 5.81
C GLU A 42 7.10 -4.43 5.06
N SER A 43 6.88 -3.87 3.86
CA SER A 43 5.79 -4.25 2.98
C SER A 43 6.13 -5.47 2.12
N SER A 44 5.11 -6.19 1.66
CA SER A 44 5.30 -7.28 0.68
C SER A 44 5.56 -6.71 -0.71
N ALA A 45 6.28 -7.48 -1.54
CA ALA A 45 6.44 -7.16 -2.95
C ALA A 45 5.16 -7.42 -3.73
N ALA A 46 4.75 -6.49 -4.59
CA ALA A 46 3.78 -6.74 -5.62
C ALA A 46 4.50 -7.20 -6.90
N ILE A 47 4.01 -8.27 -7.53
CA ILE A 47 4.70 -8.88 -8.69
C ILE A 47 3.74 -8.94 -9.88
N TYR A 48 4.23 -8.51 -11.06
CA TYR A 48 3.50 -8.61 -12.31
C TYR A 48 4.44 -8.79 -13.50
N LYS A 49 4.21 -9.83 -14.33
CA LYS A 49 4.91 -10.10 -15.58
C LYS A 49 6.45 -9.95 -15.53
N GLY A 50 7.08 -10.47 -14.48
CA GLY A 50 8.54 -10.41 -14.33
C GLY A 50 9.08 -9.12 -13.70
N TYR A 51 8.22 -8.24 -13.21
CA TYR A 51 8.58 -7.07 -12.43
C TYR A 51 8.13 -7.21 -10.98
N ALA A 52 8.92 -6.69 -10.06
CA ALA A 52 8.57 -6.56 -8.64
C ALA A 52 8.55 -5.09 -8.24
N PHE A 53 7.53 -4.73 -7.49
CA PHE A 53 7.35 -3.39 -6.94
C PHE A 53 7.45 -3.49 -5.43
N LEU A 54 8.30 -2.66 -4.85
CA LEU A 54 8.68 -2.70 -3.44
C LEU A 54 8.70 -1.27 -2.91
N ALA A 55 8.10 -1.08 -1.74
CA ALA A 55 8.25 0.16 -1.00
C ALA A 55 9.12 -0.08 0.24
N ASP A 56 9.97 0.88 0.57
CA ASP A 56 10.80 0.83 1.76
C ASP A 56 10.37 1.86 2.81
N ASN A 57 10.94 1.78 4.00
CA ASN A 57 10.71 2.77 5.04
C ASN A 57 11.58 4.03 4.91
N GLY A 58 12.35 4.12 3.83
CA GLY A 58 13.04 5.33 3.37
C GLY A 58 12.19 6.21 2.45
N GLY A 59 10.96 5.80 2.13
CA GLY A 59 10.06 6.53 1.23
C GLY A 59 10.37 6.32 -0.25
N ASN A 60 10.94 5.18 -0.61
CA ASN A 60 11.22 4.84 -1.99
C ASN A 60 10.30 3.71 -2.47
N LEU A 61 9.58 3.96 -3.53
CA LEU A 61 8.89 2.93 -4.30
C LEU A 61 9.78 2.54 -5.48
N MET A 62 10.08 1.26 -5.60
CA MET A 62 11.06 0.75 -6.57
C MET A 62 10.42 -0.27 -7.49
N CYS A 63 10.76 -0.22 -8.77
CA CYS A 63 10.46 -1.26 -9.74
C CYS A 63 11.74 -2.03 -10.10
N LEU A 64 11.70 -3.34 -9.99
CA LEU A 64 12.79 -4.25 -10.31
C LEU A 64 12.40 -5.21 -11.43
N ASP A 65 13.26 -5.35 -12.43
CA ASP A 65 13.16 -6.42 -13.41
C ASP A 65 13.69 -7.73 -12.80
N LEU A 66 12.83 -8.71 -12.61
CA LEU A 66 13.17 -9.99 -11.98
C LEU A 66 14.00 -10.91 -12.89
N ASN A 67 14.02 -10.68 -14.21
CA ASN A 67 14.85 -11.46 -15.14
C ASN A 67 16.30 -11.01 -15.08
N THR A 68 16.53 -9.70 -15.06
CA THR A 68 17.86 -9.11 -15.05
C THR A 68 18.34 -8.79 -13.63
N LEU A 69 17.44 -8.71 -12.67
CA LEU A 69 17.63 -8.24 -11.29
C LEU A 69 18.17 -6.80 -11.25
N LYS A 70 17.74 -5.97 -12.19
CA LYS A 70 18.12 -4.56 -12.26
C LYS A 70 16.96 -3.67 -11.79
N LEU A 71 17.34 -2.55 -11.22
CA LEU A 71 16.41 -1.45 -10.94
C LEU A 71 15.95 -0.85 -12.27
N VAL A 72 14.64 -0.66 -12.42
CA VAL A 72 14.02 -0.03 -13.59
C VAL A 72 13.77 1.45 -13.30
N TRP A 73 13.08 1.74 -12.20
CA TRP A 73 12.82 3.10 -11.74
C TRP A 73 12.64 3.15 -10.22
N VAL A 74 12.81 4.34 -9.67
CA VAL A 74 12.50 4.69 -8.27
C VAL A 74 11.63 5.93 -8.26
N GLN A 75 10.55 5.90 -7.48
CA GLN A 75 9.69 7.04 -7.21
C GLN A 75 9.76 7.39 -5.72
N ASP A 76 9.96 8.66 -5.42
CA ASP A 76 9.85 9.17 -4.05
C ASP A 76 8.38 9.18 -3.62
N ILE A 77 8.07 8.46 -2.54
CA ILE A 77 6.75 8.40 -1.90
C ILE A 77 6.75 8.99 -0.50
N LEU A 78 7.73 9.81 -0.19
CA LEU A 78 7.89 10.69 0.97
C LEU A 78 8.24 10.02 2.30
N ASP A 79 7.65 8.89 2.67
CA ASP A 79 7.78 8.34 4.03
C ASP A 79 7.74 6.82 4.06
N ASP A 80 7.79 6.29 5.26
CA ASP A 80 7.77 4.87 5.59
C ASP A 80 6.53 4.16 5.04
N SER A 81 6.69 3.07 4.29
CA SER A 81 5.59 2.29 3.76
C SER A 81 5.44 0.94 4.43
N ASN A 82 4.45 0.83 5.30
CA ASN A 82 3.94 -0.43 5.84
C ASN A 82 2.89 -1.09 4.90
N SER A 83 2.38 -0.32 3.97
CA SER A 83 1.37 -0.74 3.00
C SER A 83 2.01 -1.46 1.82
N THR A 84 1.53 -2.65 1.50
CA THR A 84 1.92 -3.34 0.25
C THR A 84 1.39 -2.56 -0.96
N PRO A 85 2.23 -2.23 -1.95
CA PRO A 85 1.76 -1.64 -3.21
C PRO A 85 0.73 -2.55 -3.88
N VAL A 86 -0.39 -1.99 -4.35
CA VAL A 86 -1.48 -2.76 -4.96
C VAL A 86 -1.54 -2.50 -6.45
N LEU A 87 -1.57 -3.57 -7.24
CA LEU A 87 -1.58 -3.51 -8.70
C LEU A 87 -2.99 -3.55 -9.26
N SER A 88 -3.23 -2.76 -10.30
CA SER A 88 -4.47 -2.76 -11.09
C SER A 88 -4.16 -2.64 -12.56
N VAL A 89 -4.80 -3.48 -13.38
CA VAL A 89 -4.78 -3.31 -14.84
C VAL A 89 -6.06 -2.57 -15.23
N GLU A 90 -5.91 -1.40 -15.82
CA GLU A 90 -7.01 -0.51 -16.20
C GLU A 90 -6.77 -0.07 -17.64
N ASP A 91 -7.73 -0.31 -18.54
CA ASP A 91 -7.65 0.03 -19.96
C ASP A 91 -6.35 -0.46 -20.65
N GLY A 92 -5.87 -1.63 -20.23
CA GLY A 92 -4.64 -2.24 -20.77
C GLY A 92 -3.34 -1.75 -20.16
N HIS A 93 -3.36 -0.77 -19.27
CA HIS A 93 -2.20 -0.22 -18.56
C HIS A 93 -2.13 -0.74 -17.13
N LEU A 94 -0.91 -0.88 -16.62
CA LEU A 94 -0.66 -1.30 -15.25
C LEU A 94 -0.44 -0.08 -14.36
N TYR A 95 -1.18 -0.02 -13.25
CA TYR A 95 -1.06 1.01 -12.23
C TYR A 95 -0.76 0.42 -10.87
N LEU A 96 -0.10 1.22 -10.04
CA LEU A 96 0.14 1.00 -8.62
C LEU A 96 -0.67 1.97 -7.80
N TYR A 97 -1.25 1.45 -6.71
CA TYR A 97 -1.83 2.25 -5.65
C TYR A 97 -1.00 2.05 -4.40
N VAL A 98 -0.51 3.12 -3.81
CA VAL A 98 0.38 3.11 -2.66
C VAL A 98 0.15 4.33 -1.78
N SER A 99 0.44 4.21 -0.51
CA SER A 99 0.52 5.30 0.45
C SER A 99 1.54 4.95 1.54
N THR A 100 1.76 5.86 2.45
CA THR A 100 2.75 5.71 3.52
C THR A 100 2.15 5.95 4.89
N SER A 101 2.84 5.49 5.91
CA SER A 101 2.69 6.02 7.24
C SER A 101 3.25 7.44 7.30
N PHE A 102 2.95 8.15 8.38
CA PHE A 102 3.64 9.37 8.76
C PHE A 102 4.43 9.11 10.04
N ARG A 103 5.76 9.06 9.91
CA ARG A 103 6.65 8.75 11.03
C ARG A 103 7.49 9.96 11.42
N LEU A 104 7.62 10.19 12.73
CA LEU A 104 8.64 11.11 13.24
C LEU A 104 10.05 10.56 12.90
N GLY A 105 10.86 11.37 12.31
CA GLY A 105 12.21 11.00 11.95
C GLY A 105 12.85 12.07 11.09
N TRP A 106 12.51 12.13 9.84
CA TRP A 106 13.00 13.17 8.93
C TRP A 106 12.03 14.32 8.67
N ARG A 107 10.76 14.15 9.03
CA ARG A 107 9.84 15.28 9.06
C ARG A 107 9.92 15.94 10.43
N SER A 108 10.19 17.22 10.47
CA SER A 108 10.39 18.00 11.69
C SER A 108 9.09 18.49 12.34
N SER A 109 7.93 18.03 11.87
CA SER A 109 6.62 18.45 12.33
C SER A 109 5.79 17.27 12.80
N ASP A 110 4.98 17.45 13.83
CA ASP A 110 4.00 16.46 14.32
C ASP A 110 2.79 16.32 13.40
N THR A 111 2.68 17.16 12.38
CA THR A 111 1.63 17.15 11.37
C THR A 111 2.24 17.27 9.99
N ALA A 112 1.81 16.41 9.06
CA ALA A 112 2.23 16.48 7.67
C ALA A 112 1.21 15.85 6.73
N THR A 113 1.32 16.20 5.46
CA THR A 113 0.55 15.59 4.37
C THR A 113 1.00 14.18 4.11
N VAL A 114 0.04 13.26 4.05
CA VAL A 114 0.20 11.86 3.62
C VAL A 114 -0.63 11.66 2.36
N PRO A 115 0.01 11.53 1.20
CA PRO A 115 -0.68 11.28 -0.05
C PRO A 115 -1.06 9.80 -0.22
N VAL A 116 -2.18 9.56 -0.89
CA VAL A 116 -2.50 8.29 -1.54
C VAL A 116 -2.25 8.48 -3.02
N TRP A 117 -1.39 7.67 -3.62
CA TRP A 117 -0.98 7.82 -5.02
C TRP A 117 -1.56 6.74 -5.91
N LYS A 118 -1.86 7.13 -7.15
CA LYS A 118 -1.89 6.26 -8.31
C LYS A 118 -0.66 6.55 -9.17
N ILE A 119 0.09 5.51 -9.49
CA ILE A 119 1.37 5.60 -10.19
C ILE A 119 1.31 4.68 -11.40
N ASN A 120 1.81 5.14 -12.54
CA ASN A 120 2.04 4.29 -13.71
C ASN A 120 3.14 3.27 -13.37
N ALA A 121 2.82 1.99 -13.38
CA ALA A 121 3.75 0.94 -12.97
C ALA A 121 4.89 0.71 -13.98
N GLU A 122 4.71 1.14 -15.23
CA GLU A 122 5.72 1.00 -16.29
C GLU A 122 6.78 2.10 -16.20
N THR A 123 6.37 3.32 -15.84
CA THR A 123 7.25 4.51 -15.89
C THR A 123 7.64 5.04 -14.51
N GLY A 124 6.86 4.75 -13.46
CA GLY A 124 7.00 5.34 -12.13
C GLY A 124 6.36 6.72 -12.00
N GLU A 125 5.71 7.25 -13.04
CA GLU A 125 5.07 8.56 -13.03
C GLU A 125 3.82 8.58 -12.16
N ILE A 126 3.67 9.64 -11.37
CA ILE A 126 2.45 9.88 -10.58
C ILE A 126 1.33 10.33 -11.51
N ILE A 127 0.23 9.58 -11.53
CA ILE A 127 -0.98 9.91 -12.31
C ILE A 127 -1.85 10.89 -11.53
N TRP A 128 -2.08 10.59 -10.25
CA TRP A 128 -2.76 11.48 -9.31
C TRP A 128 -2.35 11.15 -7.87
N HIS A 129 -2.60 12.08 -6.98
CA HIS A 129 -2.56 11.85 -5.52
C HIS A 129 -3.73 12.54 -4.84
N THR A 130 -4.11 12.01 -3.68
CA THR A 130 -5.10 12.60 -2.78
C THR A 130 -4.48 12.73 -1.41
N ASP A 131 -4.48 13.94 -0.88
CA ASP A 131 -3.73 14.31 0.30
C ASP A 131 -4.57 14.30 1.57
N TYR A 132 -4.00 13.76 2.64
CA TYR A 132 -4.57 13.79 3.99
C TYR A 132 -3.57 14.42 4.94
N GLU A 133 -4.03 15.38 5.73
CA GLU A 133 -3.23 15.90 6.83
C GLU A 133 -3.33 14.94 8.01
N CYS A 134 -2.20 14.39 8.43
CA CYS A 134 -2.10 13.42 9.50
C CYS A 134 -1.15 13.90 10.58
N ASN A 135 -1.42 13.49 11.82
CA ASN A 135 -0.54 13.68 12.95
C ASN A 135 0.38 12.46 13.13
N THR A 136 1.40 12.62 13.92
CA THR A 136 2.23 11.55 14.45
C THR A 136 2.64 11.90 15.87
N MET A 137 2.99 10.91 16.67
CA MET A 137 3.56 11.10 18.00
C MET A 137 4.63 10.04 18.23
N ASP A 138 5.44 10.23 19.27
CA ASP A 138 6.49 9.28 19.59
C ASP A 138 5.93 7.87 19.81
N GLY A 139 6.44 6.90 19.06
CA GLY A 139 6.03 5.51 19.09
C GLY A 139 4.73 5.17 18.36
N VAL A 140 4.01 6.16 17.78
CA VAL A 140 2.76 5.91 17.03
C VAL A 140 2.72 6.72 15.73
N SER A 141 2.76 6.03 14.61
CA SER A 141 2.70 6.66 13.29
C SER A 141 1.27 6.90 12.83
N GLY A 142 1.02 8.08 12.26
CA GLY A 142 -0.22 8.38 11.52
C GLY A 142 -0.16 7.93 10.06
N GLY A 143 -1.10 8.40 9.27
CA GLY A 143 -1.19 8.11 7.84
C GLY A 143 -1.79 6.74 7.53
N VAL A 144 -1.31 6.10 6.47
CA VAL A 144 -1.82 4.82 5.98
C VAL A 144 -0.94 3.69 6.45
N GLN A 145 -1.43 2.91 7.41
CA GLN A 145 -0.73 1.77 8.03
C GLN A 145 -1.13 0.43 7.40
N SER A 146 -2.10 0.43 6.50
CA SER A 146 -2.73 -0.76 5.97
C SER A 146 -2.65 -0.82 4.45
N THR A 147 -2.78 -2.01 3.89
CA THR A 147 -2.85 -2.20 2.44
C THR A 147 -4.19 -1.71 1.90
N ILE A 148 -4.14 -0.98 0.80
CA ILE A 148 -5.30 -0.45 0.08
C ILE A 148 -6.16 -1.60 -0.46
N ALA A 149 -7.47 -1.56 -0.25
CA ALA A 149 -8.38 -2.53 -0.83
C ALA A 149 -8.86 -2.07 -2.21
N MET A 150 -8.81 -3.00 -3.17
CA MET A 150 -9.27 -2.78 -4.54
C MET A 150 -10.69 -3.27 -4.72
N GLY A 151 -11.56 -2.40 -5.16
CA GLY A 151 -12.92 -2.79 -5.56
C GLY A 151 -12.92 -3.65 -6.83
N LYS A 152 -13.88 -4.59 -6.90
CA LYS A 152 -14.18 -5.45 -8.05
C LYS A 152 -15.69 -5.41 -8.32
N ASN A 153 -16.14 -6.01 -9.40
CA ASN A 153 -17.57 -6.08 -9.76
C ASN A 153 -18.25 -4.70 -9.68
N SER A 154 -19.28 -4.55 -8.86
CA SER A 154 -20.00 -3.28 -8.68
C SER A 154 -19.15 -2.16 -8.08
N LEU A 155 -17.97 -2.49 -7.53
CA LEU A 155 -17.03 -1.56 -6.91
C LEU A 155 -15.75 -1.37 -7.74
N SER A 156 -15.71 -1.82 -9.00
CA SER A 156 -14.52 -1.83 -9.86
C SER A 156 -13.83 -0.47 -9.99
N ASP A 157 -14.58 0.62 -9.87
CA ASP A 157 -14.09 1.98 -10.04
C ASP A 157 -13.48 2.60 -8.77
N TYR A 158 -13.46 1.85 -7.66
CA TYR A 158 -13.12 2.39 -6.35
C TYR A 158 -11.94 1.65 -5.69
N ILE A 159 -11.24 2.39 -4.83
CA ILE A 159 -10.31 1.88 -3.83
C ILE A 159 -10.73 2.35 -2.45
N TYR A 160 -10.32 1.61 -1.42
CA TYR A 160 -10.65 1.89 -0.02
C TYR A 160 -9.38 1.92 0.81
N VAL A 161 -9.22 2.98 1.58
CA VAL A 161 -7.99 3.27 2.34
C VAL A 161 -8.35 3.66 3.76
N THR A 162 -7.73 3.06 4.76
CA THR A 162 -7.79 3.56 6.14
C THR A 162 -6.69 4.59 6.35
N VAL A 163 -7.07 5.77 6.82
CA VAL A 163 -6.15 6.86 7.15
C VAL A 163 -6.27 7.16 8.64
N SER A 164 -5.16 7.19 9.34
CA SER A 164 -5.11 7.28 10.80
C SER A 164 -4.48 8.57 11.29
N MET A 165 -4.86 9.00 12.50
CA MET A 165 -4.39 10.21 13.16
C MET A 165 -4.72 11.49 12.39
N ILE A 166 -5.98 11.62 12.00
CA ILE A 166 -6.52 12.82 11.36
C ILE A 166 -7.14 13.69 12.44
N GLY A 167 -6.46 14.76 12.82
CA GLY A 167 -6.90 15.70 13.87
C GLY A 167 -6.45 15.32 15.28
N ASP A 168 -6.54 14.06 15.70
CA ASP A 168 -6.03 13.56 16.98
C ASP A 168 -5.49 12.12 16.87
N VAL A 169 -4.78 11.68 17.92
CA VAL A 169 -4.08 10.40 17.95
C VAL A 169 -4.99 9.17 17.94
N SER A 170 -6.23 9.32 18.34
CA SER A 170 -7.21 8.23 18.38
C SER A 170 -8.07 8.17 17.12
N SER A 171 -8.06 9.21 16.32
CA SER A 171 -8.93 9.37 15.15
C SER A 171 -8.42 8.62 13.92
N GLY A 172 -9.35 8.35 13.03
CA GLY A 172 -9.07 7.78 11.71
C GLY A 172 -10.32 7.80 10.86
N LYS A 173 -10.18 7.41 9.64
CA LYS A 173 -11.30 7.24 8.71
C LYS A 173 -11.02 6.14 7.70
N LEU A 174 -12.08 5.52 7.21
CA LEU A 174 -12.06 4.79 5.95
C LEU A 174 -12.50 5.74 4.84
N VAL A 175 -11.74 5.82 3.78
CA VAL A 175 -12.06 6.64 2.60
C VAL A 175 -12.27 5.76 1.38
N CYS A 176 -13.24 6.14 0.55
CA CYS A 176 -13.46 5.58 -0.78
C CYS A 176 -13.00 6.59 -1.81
N LEU A 177 -12.02 6.22 -2.62
CA LEU A 177 -11.51 7.04 -3.71
C LEU A 177 -11.87 6.45 -5.06
N GLN A 178 -12.15 7.31 -6.02
CA GLN A 178 -12.34 6.92 -7.42
C GLN A 178 -10.97 6.63 -8.08
N LYS A 179 -10.83 5.48 -8.72
CA LYS A 179 -9.57 5.08 -9.38
C LYS A 179 -9.14 6.02 -10.49
N LYS A 180 -10.10 6.62 -11.18
CA LYS A 180 -9.84 7.46 -12.36
C LYS A 180 -9.04 8.70 -12.02
N ASP A 181 -9.39 9.40 -10.95
CA ASP A 181 -8.90 10.75 -10.66
C ASP A 181 -8.57 10.99 -9.18
N GLY A 182 -8.69 9.97 -8.32
CA GLY A 182 -8.42 10.08 -6.89
C GLY A 182 -9.48 10.81 -6.09
N LYS A 183 -10.61 11.19 -6.72
CA LYS A 183 -11.67 11.94 -6.03
C LYS A 183 -12.27 11.13 -4.89
N THR A 184 -12.39 11.76 -3.72
CA THR A 184 -13.12 11.19 -2.58
C THR A 184 -14.60 11.09 -2.90
N ILE A 185 -15.15 9.87 -2.80
CA ILE A 185 -16.57 9.58 -3.01
C ILE A 185 -17.32 9.66 -1.69
N TRP A 186 -16.78 9.04 -0.66
CA TRP A 186 -17.28 9.12 0.71
C TRP A 186 -16.18 8.85 1.73
N GLU A 187 -16.43 9.26 2.95
CA GLU A 187 -15.60 9.01 4.13
C GLU A 187 -16.46 8.50 5.27
N HIS A 188 -15.90 7.58 6.06
CA HIS A 188 -16.50 7.08 7.28
C HIS A 188 -15.53 7.31 8.44
N ASN A 189 -15.87 8.21 9.36
CA ASN A 189 -15.05 8.55 10.51
C ASN A 189 -15.10 7.44 11.57
N ALA A 190 -13.96 7.10 12.11
CA ALA A 190 -13.80 6.07 13.14
C ALA A 190 -12.52 6.31 13.96
N ASN A 191 -12.15 5.31 14.76
CA ASN A 191 -10.89 5.33 15.47
C ASN A 191 -9.72 4.96 14.53
N TYR A 192 -8.52 5.13 15.04
CA TYR A 192 -7.28 4.66 14.42
C TYR A 192 -7.41 3.22 13.90
N ALA A 193 -6.90 2.95 12.71
CA ALA A 193 -6.99 1.64 12.08
C ALA A 193 -5.65 1.19 11.45
N TRP A 194 -5.19 0.02 11.86
CA TRP A 194 -4.08 -0.71 11.20
C TRP A 194 -4.58 -1.81 10.26
N SER A 195 -5.85 -2.15 10.39
CA SER A 195 -6.46 -3.22 9.62
C SER A 195 -6.68 -2.80 8.17
N SER A 196 -6.23 -3.62 7.24
CA SER A 196 -6.56 -3.45 5.83
C SER A 196 -8.05 -3.64 5.62
N PRO A 197 -8.73 -2.73 4.90
CA PRO A 197 -10.13 -2.94 4.53
C PRO A 197 -10.26 -4.12 3.57
N VAL A 198 -11.40 -4.77 3.58
CA VAL A 198 -11.71 -5.93 2.73
C VAL A 198 -13.03 -5.71 2.02
N CYS A 199 -13.02 -5.83 0.68
CA CYS A 199 -14.23 -5.84 -0.11
C CYS A 199 -14.86 -7.23 -0.12
N VAL A 200 -16.14 -7.32 0.20
CA VAL A 200 -16.94 -8.55 0.15
C VAL A 200 -18.12 -8.36 -0.80
N TYR A 201 -18.56 -9.42 -1.45
CA TYR A 201 -19.55 -9.35 -2.51
C TYR A 201 -20.68 -10.35 -2.29
N ASN A 202 -21.90 -9.91 -2.55
CA ASN A 202 -23.04 -10.80 -2.67
C ASN A 202 -22.97 -11.57 -4.00
N SER A 203 -23.82 -12.57 -4.14
CA SER A 203 -23.92 -13.38 -5.38
C SER A 203 -24.34 -12.57 -6.61
N ASP A 204 -25.02 -11.45 -6.42
CA ASP A 204 -25.42 -10.51 -7.48
C ASP A 204 -24.30 -9.52 -7.87
N GLY A 205 -23.12 -9.61 -7.24
CA GLY A 205 -21.97 -8.74 -7.46
C GLY A 205 -22.03 -7.41 -6.72
N THR A 206 -23.04 -7.14 -5.91
CA THR A 206 -23.09 -5.94 -5.05
C THR A 206 -22.04 -6.05 -3.96
N GLY A 207 -21.30 -4.97 -3.74
CA GLY A 207 -20.12 -4.98 -2.87
C GLY A 207 -20.32 -4.18 -1.59
N LYS A 208 -19.71 -4.69 -0.52
CA LYS A 208 -19.59 -4.06 0.79
C LYS A 208 -18.13 -4.00 1.20
N VAL A 209 -17.82 -3.17 2.18
CA VAL A 209 -16.46 -3.04 2.75
C VAL A 209 -16.51 -3.32 4.23
N ILE A 210 -15.57 -4.14 4.68
CA ILE A 210 -15.33 -4.44 6.10
C ILE A 210 -14.00 -3.81 6.49
N TYR A 211 -13.93 -3.20 7.66
CA TYR A 211 -12.66 -2.80 8.29
C TYR A 211 -12.78 -2.80 9.81
N CYS A 212 -11.62 -2.87 10.48
CA CYS A 212 -11.53 -2.91 11.93
C CYS A 212 -10.73 -1.71 12.44
N THR A 213 -10.99 -1.29 13.67
CA THR A 213 -10.31 -0.17 14.31
C THR A 213 -9.68 -0.57 15.64
N SER A 214 -8.75 0.24 16.13
CA SER A 214 -8.09 0.07 17.44
C SER A 214 -9.06 0.14 18.62
N GLY A 215 -10.24 0.71 18.42
CA GLY A 215 -11.33 0.71 19.42
C GLY A 215 -12.04 -0.65 19.58
N GLY A 216 -11.56 -1.71 18.91
CA GLY A 216 -12.16 -3.04 18.96
C GLY A 216 -13.45 -3.19 18.14
N LYS A 217 -13.74 -2.24 17.25
CA LYS A 217 -14.93 -2.26 16.41
C LYS A 217 -14.62 -2.79 15.02
N MET A 218 -15.54 -3.59 14.49
CA MET A 218 -15.59 -4.01 13.09
C MET A 218 -16.82 -3.39 12.43
N TYR A 219 -16.61 -2.70 11.32
CA TYR A 219 -17.66 -2.04 10.55
C TYR A 219 -17.94 -2.77 9.25
N LEU A 220 -19.22 -2.86 8.88
CA LEU A 220 -19.69 -3.30 7.57
C LEU A 220 -20.42 -2.14 6.90
N LEU A 221 -19.86 -1.67 5.77
CA LEU A 221 -20.39 -0.53 5.02
C LEU A 221 -20.83 -0.94 3.60
N ASP A 222 -21.80 -0.21 3.07
CA ASP A 222 -22.07 -0.23 1.63
C ASP A 222 -20.89 0.34 0.85
N GLY A 223 -20.35 -0.41 -0.11
CA GLY A 223 -19.15 -0.02 -0.81
C GLY A 223 -19.28 1.24 -1.66
N LYS A 224 -20.47 1.53 -2.20
CA LYS A 224 -20.70 2.71 -3.05
C LYS A 224 -21.01 3.97 -2.28
N SER A 225 -21.80 3.84 -1.22
CA SER A 225 -22.34 5.00 -0.48
C SER A 225 -21.66 5.26 0.87
N GLY A 226 -20.89 4.31 1.39
CA GLY A 226 -20.31 4.38 2.73
C GLY A 226 -21.34 4.23 3.86
N LYS A 227 -22.61 3.91 3.53
CA LYS A 227 -23.63 3.71 4.55
C LYS A 227 -23.30 2.52 5.43
N GLU A 228 -23.24 2.74 6.73
CA GLU A 228 -23.02 1.70 7.72
C GLU A 228 -24.25 0.77 7.78
N TYR A 229 -24.01 -0.54 7.69
CA TYR A 229 -25.03 -1.57 7.93
C TYR A 229 -25.04 -2.01 9.38
N THR A 230 -23.86 -2.24 9.94
CA THR A 230 -23.68 -2.67 11.32
C THR A 230 -22.25 -2.43 11.79
N ASN A 231 -22.07 -2.35 13.10
CA ASN A 231 -20.78 -2.45 13.78
C ASN A 231 -20.88 -3.51 14.89
N LEU A 232 -19.76 -4.18 15.16
CA LEU A 232 -19.60 -5.20 16.19
C LEU A 232 -18.44 -4.84 17.11
#